data_1a04698e401b8ddc6a0ff16c90d4ff8e
#
_entry.id   1a04698e401b8ddc6a0ff16c90d4ff8e
#
_cell.length_a   1.000
_cell.length_b   1.000
_cell.length_c   1.000
_cell.angle_alpha   90.00
_cell.angle_beta   90.00
_cell.angle_gamma   90.00
#
_symmetry.space_group_name_H-M   'P 1'
#
loop_
_entity.id
_entity.type
_entity.pdbx_description
1 polymer ?
#
loop_
_entity_poly.entity_id
_entity_poly.type
_entity_poly.pdbx_seq_one_letter_code
_entity_poly.pdbx_strand_id
1 'polypeptide(L)'
;MYRVLIVEDEDIIRKGIAYTMDWMSMDCVIAGEAANGKEGVEKILELRPDIVVADIMMPYMNGIEMIRSTKDQVPYKSILLTSYAEFSYAKQAIDLKVSDYLMKPVEEEEIRKAIEKVTGEIRKEQEIARICERHADEFSMQEFYKKAEMDIPM
;
A
#
# COMPACT_ATOMS: atom_id res chain seq x y z
N MET A 1 -12.72 7.09 -4.51
CA MET A 1 -11.67 6.38 -5.28
C MET A 1 -10.36 6.38 -4.52
N TYR A 2 -9.67 5.25 -4.54
CA TYR A 2 -8.36 5.13 -3.92
C TYR A 2 -7.29 5.75 -4.80
N ARG A 3 -6.38 6.46 -4.19
CA ARG A 3 -5.31 7.19 -4.89
C ARG A 3 -4.06 6.34 -4.93
N VAL A 4 -3.51 6.14 -6.12
CA VAL A 4 -2.38 5.25 -6.35
C VAL A 4 -1.18 6.04 -6.86
N LEU A 5 -0.01 5.78 -6.26
CA LEU A 5 1.27 6.31 -6.71
C LEU A 5 2.06 5.16 -7.35
N ILE A 6 2.57 5.37 -8.56
CA ILE A 6 3.43 4.41 -9.25
C ILE A 6 4.87 4.89 -9.19
N VAL A 7 5.76 4.06 -8.65
CA VAL A 7 7.18 4.38 -8.52
C VAL A 7 8.00 3.35 -9.31
N GLU A 8 8.58 3.76 -10.42
CA GLU A 8 9.32 2.90 -11.34
C GLU A 8 10.31 3.75 -12.13
N ASP A 9 11.57 3.33 -12.19
CA ASP A 9 12.61 4.11 -12.88
C ASP A 9 12.55 4.01 -14.40
N GLU A 10 12.01 2.93 -14.94
CA GLU A 10 11.86 2.79 -16.39
C GLU A 10 10.57 3.46 -16.87
N ASP A 11 10.70 4.51 -17.66
CA ASP A 11 9.58 5.33 -18.14
C ASP A 11 8.52 4.51 -18.87
N ILE A 12 8.95 3.58 -19.74
CA ILE A 12 8.01 2.76 -20.52
C ILE A 12 7.17 1.88 -19.61
N ILE A 13 7.80 1.25 -18.63
CA ILE A 13 7.10 0.37 -17.68
C ILE A 13 6.17 1.21 -16.80
N ARG A 14 6.66 2.32 -16.24
CA ARG A 14 5.87 3.19 -15.38
C ARG A 14 4.62 3.72 -16.09
N LYS A 15 4.80 4.24 -17.29
CA LYS A 15 3.69 4.79 -18.08
C LYS A 15 2.75 3.69 -18.57
N GLY A 16 3.30 2.51 -18.89
CA GLY A 16 2.47 1.35 -19.22
C GLY A 16 1.52 1.01 -18.08
N ILE A 17 2.01 0.93 -16.87
CA ILE A 17 1.17 0.64 -15.70
C ILE A 17 0.17 1.78 -15.44
N ALA A 18 0.63 3.02 -15.47
CA ALA A 18 -0.21 4.17 -15.15
C ALA A 18 -1.31 4.43 -16.18
N TYR A 19 -1.02 4.25 -17.46
CA TYR A 19 -1.92 4.71 -18.52
C TYR A 19 -2.64 3.62 -19.31
N THR A 20 -2.24 2.35 -19.23
CA THR A 20 -2.89 1.28 -19.99
C THR A 20 -3.88 0.46 -19.18
N MET A 21 -3.79 0.50 -17.86
CA MET A 21 -4.72 -0.23 -16.99
C MET A 21 -5.98 0.60 -16.73
N ASP A 22 -7.12 -0.08 -16.63
CA ASP A 22 -8.38 0.57 -16.28
C ASP A 22 -8.50 0.71 -14.76
N TRP A 23 -7.84 1.72 -14.23
CA TRP A 23 -7.83 2.00 -12.79
C TRP A 23 -9.22 2.32 -12.24
N MET A 24 -10.03 3.00 -13.04
CA MET A 24 -11.37 3.36 -12.61
C MET A 24 -12.25 2.14 -12.36
N SER A 25 -12.06 1.06 -13.12
CA SER A 25 -12.79 -0.18 -12.89
C SER A 25 -12.44 -0.85 -11.56
N MET A 26 -11.31 -0.48 -10.97
CA MET A 26 -10.85 -0.96 -9.67
C MET A 26 -11.10 0.04 -8.54
N ASP A 27 -11.90 1.06 -8.80
CA ASP A 27 -12.18 2.15 -7.86
C ASP A 27 -10.89 2.89 -7.45
N CYS A 28 -10.00 3.10 -8.41
CA CYS A 28 -8.70 3.74 -8.21
C CYS A 28 -8.47 4.86 -9.22
N VAL A 29 -7.59 5.77 -8.86
CA VAL A 29 -7.11 6.84 -9.74
C VAL A 29 -5.61 6.99 -9.52
N ILE A 30 -4.86 7.24 -10.60
CA ILE A 30 -3.42 7.51 -10.48
C ILE A 30 -3.25 8.92 -9.97
N ALA A 31 -2.71 9.04 -8.76
CA ALA A 31 -2.46 10.34 -8.12
C ALA A 31 -1.12 10.95 -8.55
N GLY A 32 -0.17 10.10 -8.96
CA GLY A 32 1.13 10.58 -9.39
C GLY A 32 2.06 9.44 -9.79
N GLU A 33 3.24 9.84 -10.26
CA GLU A 33 4.31 8.93 -10.68
C GLU A 33 5.63 9.43 -10.12
N ALA A 34 6.55 8.52 -9.88
CA ALA A 34 7.91 8.84 -9.46
C ALA A 34 8.90 7.92 -10.16
N ALA A 35 10.08 8.44 -10.48
CA ALA A 35 11.09 7.74 -11.26
C ALA A 35 12.18 7.07 -10.42
N ASN A 36 12.18 7.28 -9.12
CA ASN A 36 13.12 6.65 -8.20
C ASN A 36 12.58 6.74 -6.76
N GLY A 37 13.25 6.08 -5.84
CA GLY A 37 12.80 6.04 -4.45
C GLY A 37 12.82 7.39 -3.74
N LYS A 38 13.79 8.24 -4.07
CA LYS A 38 13.90 9.57 -3.47
C LYS A 38 12.73 10.47 -3.90
N GLU A 39 12.42 10.48 -5.19
CA GLU A 39 11.25 11.17 -5.72
C GLU A 39 9.97 10.56 -5.16
N GLY A 40 9.95 9.23 -4.98
CA GLY A 40 8.85 8.51 -4.36
C GLY A 40 8.56 8.98 -2.95
N VAL A 41 9.59 9.19 -2.13
CA VAL A 41 9.43 9.75 -0.78
C VAL A 41 8.75 11.12 -0.84
N GLU A 42 9.24 12.00 -1.70
CA GLU A 42 8.66 13.33 -1.86
C GLU A 42 7.18 13.26 -2.25
N LYS A 43 6.86 12.39 -3.21
CA LYS A 43 5.48 12.23 -3.69
C LYS A 43 4.57 11.59 -2.63
N ILE A 44 5.06 10.64 -1.87
CA ILE A 44 4.29 10.04 -0.77
C ILE A 44 3.92 11.09 0.27
N LEU A 45 4.88 11.91 0.67
CA LEU A 45 4.64 12.95 1.68
C LEU A 45 3.71 14.05 1.17
N GLU A 46 3.86 14.42 -0.11
CA GLU A 46 3.03 15.45 -0.74
C GLU A 46 1.60 14.99 -1.04
N LEU A 47 1.48 13.85 -1.71
CA LEU A 47 0.20 13.36 -2.24
C LEU A 47 -0.58 12.50 -1.25
N ARG A 48 0.09 11.90 -0.27
CA ARG A 48 -0.50 10.98 0.70
C ARG A 48 -1.40 9.94 0.04
N PRO A 49 -0.83 9.09 -0.83
CA PRO A 49 -1.61 8.09 -1.55
C PRO A 49 -2.15 7.01 -0.63
N ASP A 50 -3.18 6.31 -1.08
CA ASP A 50 -3.73 5.15 -0.37
C ASP A 50 -2.92 3.88 -0.67
N ILE A 51 -2.42 3.79 -1.90
CA ILE A 51 -1.68 2.63 -2.40
C ILE A 51 -0.43 3.10 -3.13
N VAL A 52 0.69 2.44 -2.88
CA VAL A 52 1.95 2.67 -3.59
C VAL A 52 2.35 1.38 -4.29
N VAL A 53 2.52 1.45 -5.62
CA VAL A 53 3.07 0.35 -6.41
C VAL A 53 4.49 0.75 -6.80
N ALA A 54 5.48 0.03 -6.32
CA ALA A 54 6.88 0.42 -6.46
C ALA A 54 7.78 -0.73 -6.86
N ASP A 55 8.74 -0.43 -7.73
CA ASP A 55 9.85 -1.33 -8.02
C ASP A 55 10.82 -1.29 -6.84
N ILE A 56 11.51 -2.40 -6.59
CA ILE A 56 12.55 -2.45 -5.56
C ILE A 56 13.83 -1.82 -6.09
N MET A 57 14.31 -2.26 -7.24
CA MET A 57 15.62 -1.83 -7.79
C MET A 57 15.50 -0.55 -8.57
N MET A 58 15.86 0.55 -7.94
CA MET A 58 15.83 1.89 -8.54
C MET A 58 17.08 2.67 -8.14
N PRO A 59 17.54 3.64 -8.96
CA PRO A 59 18.68 4.48 -8.60
C PRO A 59 18.36 5.39 -7.41
N TYR A 60 19.38 5.82 -6.71
CA TYR A 60 19.39 6.73 -5.56
C TYR A 60 18.81 6.12 -4.28
N MET A 61 17.64 5.54 -4.35
CA MET A 61 16.99 4.92 -3.20
C MET A 61 16.09 3.79 -3.73
N ASN A 62 16.21 2.60 -3.19
CA ASN A 62 15.37 1.47 -3.61
C ASN A 62 13.98 1.53 -2.97
N GLY A 63 13.05 0.70 -3.47
CA GLY A 63 11.67 0.68 -2.99
C GLY A 63 11.53 0.28 -1.52
N ILE A 64 12.40 -0.59 -1.02
CA ILE A 64 12.39 -1.01 0.39
C ILE A 64 12.77 0.17 1.29
N GLU A 65 13.83 0.90 0.94
CA GLU A 65 14.28 2.07 1.70
C GLU A 65 13.21 3.18 1.68
N MET A 66 12.57 3.36 0.53
CA MET A 66 11.49 4.33 0.36
C MET A 66 10.32 4.03 1.31
N ILE A 67 9.88 2.78 1.35
CA ILE A 67 8.79 2.38 2.24
C ILE A 67 9.20 2.53 3.70
N ARG A 68 10.41 2.07 4.05
CA ARG A 68 10.90 2.16 5.42
C ARG A 68 10.93 3.59 5.93
N SER A 69 11.29 4.54 5.08
CA SER A 69 11.40 5.95 5.47
C SER A 69 10.06 6.67 5.55
N THR A 70 9.00 6.16 4.97
CA THR A 70 7.71 6.85 4.88
C THR A 70 6.56 6.17 5.62
N LYS A 71 6.66 4.88 5.91
CA LYS A 71 5.53 4.10 6.44
C LYS A 71 4.98 4.59 7.78
N ASP A 72 5.81 5.23 8.59
CA ASP A 72 5.38 5.76 9.90
C ASP A 72 4.82 7.17 9.79
N GLN A 73 4.99 7.82 8.65
CA GLN A 73 4.52 9.19 8.40
C GLN A 73 3.22 9.24 7.63
N VAL A 74 3.02 8.30 6.69
CA VAL A 74 1.82 8.24 5.85
C VAL A 74 1.30 6.81 5.84
N PRO A 75 0.05 6.58 6.27
CA PRO A 75 -0.53 5.24 6.19
C PRO A 75 -0.91 4.92 4.75
N TYR A 76 -0.28 3.92 4.16
CA TYR A 76 -0.61 3.44 2.82
C TYR A 76 -0.35 1.95 2.72
N LYS A 77 -1.00 1.31 1.75
CA LYS A 77 -0.71 -0.07 1.40
C LYS A 77 0.32 -0.09 0.28
N SER A 78 1.20 -1.07 0.27
CA SER A 78 2.27 -1.15 -0.71
C SER A 78 2.28 -2.47 -1.46
N ILE A 79 2.57 -2.38 -2.76
CA ILE A 79 2.77 -3.52 -3.64
C ILE A 79 4.15 -3.35 -4.24
N LEU A 80 5.03 -4.31 -4.03
CA LEU A 80 6.40 -4.25 -4.56
C LEU A 80 6.54 -5.11 -5.81
N LEU A 81 7.24 -4.56 -6.80
CA LEU A 81 7.60 -5.25 -8.04
C LEU A 81 9.10 -5.51 -8.03
N THR A 82 9.52 -6.70 -8.47
CA THR A 82 10.93 -7.04 -8.51
C THR A 82 11.27 -7.91 -9.71
N SER A 83 12.47 -7.68 -10.27
CA SER A 83 13.01 -8.51 -11.36
C SER A 83 13.63 -9.81 -10.86
N TYR A 84 13.95 -9.87 -9.58
CA TYR A 84 14.66 -11.00 -8.99
C TYR A 84 13.98 -11.46 -7.71
N ALA A 85 13.79 -12.77 -7.59
CA ALA A 85 13.33 -13.39 -6.36
C ALA A 85 14.52 -13.53 -5.39
N GLU A 86 15.09 -12.42 -4.96
CA GLU A 86 16.13 -12.44 -3.95
C GLU A 86 15.49 -12.63 -2.59
N PHE A 87 15.90 -13.65 -1.90
CA PHE A 87 15.37 -14.02 -0.59
C PHE A 87 15.48 -12.87 0.42
N SER A 88 16.59 -12.10 0.37
CA SER A 88 16.80 -10.99 1.28
C SER A 88 15.76 -9.86 1.11
N TYR A 89 15.37 -9.57 -0.13
CA TYR A 89 14.34 -8.55 -0.40
C TYR A 89 12.95 -9.04 0.00
N ALA A 90 12.65 -10.30 -0.28
CA ALA A 90 11.38 -10.91 0.11
C ALA A 90 11.21 -10.86 1.63
N LYS A 91 12.27 -11.19 2.38
CA LYS A 91 12.26 -11.13 3.83
C LYS A 91 12.03 -9.70 4.34
N GLN A 92 12.73 -8.72 3.78
CA GLN A 92 12.56 -7.31 4.14
C GLN A 92 11.14 -6.83 3.84
N ALA A 93 10.56 -7.26 2.71
CA ALA A 93 9.18 -6.92 2.36
C ALA A 93 8.18 -7.45 3.39
N ILE A 94 8.38 -8.68 3.85
CA ILE A 94 7.56 -9.29 4.91
C ILE A 94 7.69 -8.48 6.20
N ASP A 95 8.91 -8.12 6.58
CA ASP A 95 9.17 -7.34 7.80
C ASP A 95 8.51 -5.96 7.74
N LEU A 96 8.42 -5.35 6.55
CA LEU A 96 7.76 -4.07 6.34
C LEU A 96 6.24 -4.20 6.17
N LYS A 97 5.72 -5.43 6.15
CA LYS A 97 4.29 -5.72 5.99
C LYS A 97 3.71 -5.16 4.70
N VAL A 98 4.45 -5.32 3.59
CA VAL A 98 3.91 -4.96 2.28
C VAL A 98 2.72 -5.85 1.96
N SER A 99 1.74 -5.33 1.23
CA SER A 99 0.51 -6.06 0.93
C SER A 99 0.71 -7.14 -0.12
N ASP A 100 1.59 -6.92 -1.09
CA ASP A 100 1.90 -7.92 -2.10
C ASP A 100 3.30 -7.71 -2.68
N TYR A 101 3.82 -8.75 -3.29
CA TYR A 101 5.18 -8.81 -3.83
C TYR A 101 5.12 -9.57 -5.15
N LEU A 102 5.25 -8.86 -6.27
CA LEU A 102 5.07 -9.41 -7.61
C LEU A 102 6.39 -9.47 -8.37
N MET A 103 6.59 -10.55 -9.13
CA MET A 103 7.80 -10.74 -9.94
C MET A 103 7.62 -10.21 -11.36
N LYS A 104 8.59 -9.47 -11.86
CA LYS A 104 8.63 -9.03 -13.25
C LYS A 104 9.05 -10.19 -14.17
N PRO A 105 8.54 -10.28 -15.40
CA PRO A 105 7.58 -9.36 -16.02
C PRO A 105 6.18 -9.54 -15.44
N VAL A 106 5.58 -8.43 -14.99
CA VAL A 106 4.28 -8.46 -14.34
C VAL A 106 3.18 -8.26 -15.38
N GLU A 107 2.22 -9.18 -15.40
CA GLU A 107 1.07 -9.05 -16.29
C GLU A 107 0.02 -8.14 -15.66
N GLU A 108 -0.77 -7.48 -16.50
CA GLU A 108 -1.84 -6.60 -16.05
C GLU A 108 -2.78 -7.28 -15.07
N GLU A 109 -3.12 -8.56 -15.31
CA GLU A 109 -4.01 -9.33 -14.45
C GLU A 109 -3.42 -9.53 -13.05
N GLU A 110 -2.11 -9.71 -12.94
CA GLU A 110 -1.45 -9.86 -11.64
C GLU A 110 -1.53 -8.56 -10.83
N ILE A 111 -1.32 -7.43 -11.50
CA ILE A 111 -1.44 -6.11 -10.85
C ILE A 111 -2.90 -5.88 -10.44
N ARG A 112 -3.85 -6.21 -11.31
CA ARG A 112 -5.28 -6.10 -11.03
C ARG A 112 -5.66 -6.88 -9.78
N LYS A 113 -5.24 -8.12 -9.67
CA LYS A 113 -5.53 -8.97 -8.51
C LYS A 113 -4.93 -8.39 -7.22
N ALA A 114 -3.70 -7.89 -7.31
CA ALA A 114 -3.05 -7.27 -6.17
C ALA A 114 -3.79 -6.00 -5.72
N ILE A 115 -4.21 -5.17 -6.67
CA ILE A 115 -4.98 -3.95 -6.37
C ILE A 115 -6.34 -4.30 -5.77
N GLU A 116 -7.04 -5.28 -6.30
CA GLU A 116 -8.34 -5.70 -5.77
C GLU A 116 -8.22 -6.24 -4.34
N LYS A 117 -7.17 -7.01 -4.07
CA LYS A 117 -6.87 -7.49 -2.73
C LYS A 117 -6.64 -6.32 -1.77
N VAL A 118 -5.83 -5.37 -2.17
CA VAL A 118 -5.45 -4.21 -1.34
C VAL A 118 -6.64 -3.28 -1.09
N THR A 119 -7.42 -2.98 -2.12
CA THR A 119 -8.63 -2.14 -1.96
C THR A 119 -9.64 -2.83 -1.05
N GLY A 120 -9.75 -4.16 -1.15
CA GLY A 120 -10.57 -4.95 -0.24
C GLY A 120 -10.11 -4.84 1.21
N GLU A 121 -8.82 -4.87 1.47
CA GLU A 121 -8.23 -4.67 2.79
C GLU A 121 -8.56 -3.28 3.34
N ILE A 122 -8.40 -2.25 2.52
CA ILE A 122 -8.70 -0.87 2.92
C ILE A 122 -10.18 -0.70 3.25
N ARG A 123 -11.08 -1.23 2.41
CA ARG A 123 -12.52 -1.17 2.67
C ARG A 123 -12.90 -1.84 3.97
N LYS A 124 -12.31 -2.99 4.24
CA LYS A 124 -12.55 -3.73 5.48
C LYS A 124 -12.09 -2.93 6.70
N GLU A 125 -10.91 -2.34 6.65
CA GLU A 125 -10.38 -1.50 7.71
C GLU A 125 -11.27 -0.26 7.94
N GLN A 126 -11.73 0.38 6.85
CA GLN A 126 -12.63 1.53 6.91
C GLN A 126 -13.98 1.15 7.52
N GLU A 127 -14.51 -0.02 7.18
CA GLU A 127 -15.77 -0.50 7.74
C GLU A 127 -15.64 -0.79 9.24
N ILE A 128 -14.56 -1.42 9.65
CA ILE A 128 -14.28 -1.68 11.08
C ILE A 128 -14.17 -0.35 11.84
N ALA A 129 -13.44 0.62 11.29
CA ALA A 129 -13.30 1.94 11.91
C ALA A 129 -14.65 2.65 12.04
N ARG A 130 -15.50 2.53 11.03
CA ARG A 130 -16.84 3.12 11.01
C ARG A 130 -17.74 2.49 12.07
N ILE A 131 -17.67 1.17 12.22
CA ILE A 131 -18.41 0.44 13.24
C ILE A 131 -17.95 0.86 14.65
N CYS A 132 -16.64 0.98 14.85
CA CYS A 132 -16.07 1.43 16.12
C CYS A 132 -16.52 2.85 16.47
N GLU A 133 -16.51 3.78 15.51
CA GLU A 133 -16.99 5.16 15.72
C GLU A 133 -18.47 5.19 16.07
N ARG A 134 -19.27 4.40 15.37
CA ARG A 134 -20.73 4.34 15.62
C ARG A 134 -21.02 3.82 17.01
N HIS A 135 -20.28 2.84 17.48
CA HIS A 135 -20.47 2.24 18.81
C HIS A 135 -19.77 3.02 19.93
N ALA A 136 -18.82 3.87 19.61
CA ALA A 136 -18.16 4.71 20.62
C ALA A 136 -19.16 5.65 21.34
N ASP A 137 -20.21 6.08 20.64
CA ASP A 137 -21.27 6.90 21.22
C ASP A 137 -22.24 6.10 22.10
N GLU A 138 -22.29 4.78 21.94
CA GLU A 138 -23.22 3.91 22.65
C GLU A 138 -22.61 3.29 23.91
N PHE A 139 -21.29 3.24 24.00
CA PHE A 139 -20.58 2.65 25.12
C PHE A 139 -19.82 3.71 25.89
N SER A 140 -19.99 3.74 27.23
CA SER A 140 -19.11 4.51 28.07
C SER A 140 -17.70 3.88 28.01
N MET A 141 -16.67 4.67 28.27
CA MET A 141 -15.30 4.18 28.32
C MET A 141 -15.16 3.02 29.33
N GLN A 142 -15.89 3.08 30.42
CA GLN A 142 -15.88 2.00 31.43
C GLN A 142 -16.44 0.70 30.88
N GLU A 143 -17.50 0.75 30.11
CA GLU A 143 -18.08 -0.44 29.49
C GLU A 143 -17.15 -1.05 28.47
N PHE A 144 -16.46 -0.21 27.70
CA PHE A 144 -15.47 -0.66 26.74
C PHE A 144 -14.33 -1.40 27.43
N TYR A 145 -13.75 -0.82 28.47
CA TYR A 145 -12.67 -1.45 29.24
C TYR A 145 -13.12 -2.73 29.93
N LYS A 146 -14.30 -2.73 30.46
CA LYS A 146 -14.87 -3.91 31.13
C LYS A 146 -15.03 -5.05 30.13
N LYS A 147 -15.51 -4.78 28.95
CA LYS A 147 -15.67 -5.76 27.89
C LYS A 147 -14.32 -6.28 27.39
N ALA A 148 -13.34 -5.41 27.25
CA ALA A 148 -11.97 -5.79 26.87
C ALA A 148 -11.33 -6.69 27.92
N GLU A 149 -11.55 -6.43 29.21
CA GLU A 149 -11.06 -7.27 30.30
C GLU A 149 -11.69 -8.65 30.29
N MET A 150 -12.97 -8.76 29.93
CA MET A 150 -13.66 -10.03 29.82
C MET A 150 -13.17 -10.89 28.67
N ASP A 151 -12.65 -10.29 27.61
CA ASP A 151 -12.13 -10.97 26.42
C ASP A 151 -10.66 -11.39 26.57
N ILE A 152 -9.99 -10.96 27.63
CA ILE A 152 -8.61 -11.35 27.92
C ILE A 152 -8.62 -12.52 28.91
N PRO A 153 -8.18 -13.72 28.49
CA PRO A 153 -8.05 -14.83 29.41
C PRO A 153 -6.95 -14.53 30.44
N MET A 154 -7.33 -14.52 31.65
CA MET A 154 -6.37 -14.39 32.73
C MET A 154 -5.86 -15.75 33.19
#